data_98a648c2d1fbc84311ae676404bdde02
#
_entry.id   98a648c2d1fbc84311ae676404bdde02
#
_cell.length_a   1.000
_cell.length_b   1.000
_cell.length_c   1.000
_cell.angle_alpha   90.00
_cell.angle_beta   90.00
_cell.angle_gamma   90.00
#
_symmetry.space_group_name_H-M   'P 1'
#
loop_
_entity.id
_entity.type
_entity.pdbx_description
1 polymer ?
#
loop_
_entity_poly.entity_id
_entity_poly.type
_entity_poly.pdbx_seq_one_letter_code
_entity_poly.pdbx_strand_id
1 'polypeptide(L)'
;MGCQTTHQPHRRGEVDYCSSPEGSNSPQSKRRSTVPSTPINSSYFSPDISEFLKCLHRFDVKYMIVGGEAVIFYGHARYTGDVDFFYSDEDKNAKVLFDALSVFWEGNIPEINHFAELQVPGQILQFGRPPNRIDLLNQIDGVHFDDAWPHRKKVELEAEPSLIPINYLDLENLIKNKEASARPKDLDDLKYLKSSKKSG
;
A
#
# COMPACT_ATOMS: atom_id res chain seq x y z
N MET A 1 -57.31 0.67 -45.80
CA MET A 1 -57.87 -0.67 -45.97
C MET A 1 -57.17 -1.49 -44.93
N GLY A 2 -57.74 -1.79 -43.85
CA GLY A 2 -58.89 -2.64 -43.51
C GLY A 2 -58.31 -3.91 -42.94
N CYS A 3 -58.58 -4.11 -41.81
CA CYS A 3 -59.51 -4.76 -40.91
C CYS A 3 -58.81 -5.84 -40.11
N GLN A 4 -58.78 -5.78 -38.78
CA GLN A 4 -59.71 -6.47 -37.84
C GLN A 4 -59.56 -8.02 -37.91
N THR A 5 -59.57 -8.80 -36.90
CA THR A 5 -60.10 -8.82 -35.53
C THR A 5 -59.76 -10.18 -34.89
N THR A 6 -59.59 -10.18 -33.59
CA THR A 6 -60.27 -10.95 -32.52
C THR A 6 -59.97 -12.44 -32.39
N HIS A 7 -59.62 -13.00 -31.30
CA HIS A 7 -60.41 -13.42 -30.14
C HIS A 7 -59.59 -14.31 -29.20
N GLN A 8 -59.66 -14.04 -27.92
CA GLN A 8 -59.47 -15.00 -26.82
C GLN A 8 -60.64 -16.00 -26.75
N PRO A 9 -60.66 -17.09 -25.99
CA PRO A 9 -60.33 -17.16 -24.59
C PRO A 9 -59.87 -18.54 -23.99
N HIS A 10 -59.44 -18.46 -22.73
CA HIS A 10 -59.59 -19.42 -21.61
C HIS A 10 -59.23 -20.92 -21.74
N ARG A 11 -58.34 -21.37 -20.84
CA ARG A 11 -58.77 -22.28 -19.74
C ARG A 11 -57.66 -22.45 -18.70
N ARG A 12 -58.12 -22.54 -17.45
CA ARG A 12 -57.42 -22.86 -16.21
C ARG A 12 -57.04 -24.35 -16.17
N GLY A 13 -56.06 -24.64 -15.33
CA GLY A 13 -55.65 -25.96 -14.83
C GLY A 13 -54.37 -25.74 -14.06
N GLU A 14 -54.40 -25.52 -12.82
CA GLU A 14 -54.38 -26.40 -11.64
C GLU A 14 -53.01 -27.04 -11.41
N VAL A 15 -52.44 -26.55 -10.38
CA VAL A 15 -51.48 -27.00 -9.38
C VAL A 15 -50.98 -28.44 -9.50
N ASP A 16 -49.63 -28.57 -9.47
CA ASP A 16 -49.02 -29.71 -8.79
C ASP A 16 -47.78 -29.24 -8.00
N TYR A 17 -47.89 -29.53 -6.74
CA TYR A 17 -46.94 -29.32 -5.67
C TYR A 17 -45.98 -30.51 -5.69
N CYS A 18 -44.74 -30.32 -6.01
CA CYS A 18 -43.73 -31.36 -5.79
C CYS A 18 -42.41 -30.78 -5.27
N SER A 19 -42.25 -31.01 -4.04
CA SER A 19 -41.06 -31.33 -3.23
C SER A 19 -39.68 -30.88 -3.75
N SER A 20 -39.03 -30.06 -2.92
CA SER A 20 -37.61 -29.78 -2.88
C SER A 20 -36.79 -31.05 -2.70
N PRO A 21 -35.58 -31.09 -3.21
CA PRO A 21 -34.48 -31.73 -2.49
C PRO A 21 -33.48 -30.70 -1.97
N GLU A 22 -33.08 -30.99 -0.79
CA GLU A 22 -32.11 -30.31 0.05
C GLU A 22 -30.70 -30.20 -0.56
N GLY A 23 -30.02 -29.12 -0.18
CA GLY A 23 -28.62 -29.24 0.21
C GLY A 23 -27.57 -29.25 -0.88
N SER A 24 -27.20 -28.11 -1.43
CA SER A 24 -25.82 -27.92 -1.85
C SER A 24 -25.18 -26.83 -0.97
N ASN A 25 -24.47 -27.32 0.04
CA ASN A 25 -23.54 -26.54 0.84
C ASN A 25 -22.39 -26.08 -0.09
N SER A 26 -22.52 -24.91 -0.65
CA SER A 26 -21.38 -24.19 -1.19
C SER A 26 -20.50 -23.73 -0.03
N PRO A 27 -19.17 -23.97 -0.05
CA PRO A 27 -18.30 -23.43 0.97
C PRO A 27 -18.36 -21.92 0.86
N GLN A 28 -18.99 -21.28 1.83
CA GLN A 28 -18.89 -19.84 2.04
C GLN A 28 -17.42 -19.54 2.23
N SER A 29 -16.80 -19.00 1.19
CA SER A 29 -15.55 -18.28 1.25
C SER A 29 -15.69 -17.31 2.42
N LYS A 30 -15.02 -17.60 3.52
CA LYS A 30 -14.84 -16.66 4.64
C LYS A 30 -14.12 -15.46 4.04
N ARG A 31 -14.87 -14.46 3.61
CA ARG A 31 -14.33 -13.13 3.40
C ARG A 31 -13.74 -12.71 4.75
N ARG A 32 -12.42 -12.76 4.86
CA ARG A 32 -11.73 -12.06 5.92
C ARG A 32 -12.22 -10.63 5.83
N SER A 33 -13.02 -10.22 6.81
CA SER A 33 -13.38 -8.84 7.01
C SER A 33 -12.07 -8.11 7.28
N THR A 34 -11.53 -7.44 6.26
CA THR A 34 -10.60 -6.36 6.50
C THR A 34 -11.40 -5.28 7.19
N VAL A 35 -11.30 -5.26 8.53
CA VAL A 35 -11.76 -4.08 9.30
C VAL A 35 -11.07 -2.90 8.65
N PRO A 36 -11.79 -1.87 8.16
CA PRO A 36 -11.16 -0.66 7.66
C PRO A 36 -10.31 -0.11 8.81
N SER A 37 -9.01 -0.12 8.66
CA SER A 37 -8.16 0.60 9.59
C SER A 37 -8.56 2.06 9.52
N THR A 38 -8.80 2.70 10.67
CA THR A 38 -9.06 4.14 10.74
C THR A 38 -7.98 4.86 9.94
N PRO A 39 -8.33 5.82 9.09
CA PRO A 39 -7.34 6.60 8.35
C PRO A 39 -6.29 7.19 9.29
N ILE A 40 -5.06 7.26 8.82
CA ILE A 40 -4.00 7.97 9.52
C ILE A 40 -4.32 9.46 9.47
N ASN A 41 -4.27 10.12 10.61
CA ASN A 41 -4.57 11.55 10.71
C ASN A 41 -3.58 12.38 9.89
N SER A 42 -4.05 13.48 9.29
CA SER A 42 -3.24 14.41 8.48
C SER A 42 -2.03 15.00 9.21
N SER A 43 -2.09 15.11 10.54
CA SER A 43 -0.98 15.63 11.38
C SER A 43 0.07 14.57 11.74
N TYR A 44 -0.09 13.32 11.30
CA TYR A 44 0.84 12.23 11.62
C TYR A 44 2.20 12.43 10.95
N PHE A 45 2.19 12.82 9.69
CA PHE A 45 3.41 13.20 8.96
C PHE A 45 3.60 14.71 8.97
N SER A 46 4.83 15.14 8.80
CA SER A 46 5.11 16.56 8.55
C SER A 46 4.45 17.03 7.23
N PRO A 47 4.26 18.35 7.05
CA PRO A 47 3.73 18.88 5.80
C PRO A 47 4.52 18.44 4.58
N ASP A 48 5.85 18.42 4.63
CA ASP A 48 6.72 18.02 3.52
C ASP A 48 6.52 16.55 3.15
N ILE A 49 6.49 15.65 4.15
CA ILE A 49 6.23 14.21 3.92
C ILE A 49 4.81 13.99 3.37
N SER A 50 3.83 14.71 3.90
CA SER A 50 2.44 14.63 3.42
C SER A 50 2.31 15.08 1.97
N GLU A 51 2.99 16.15 1.57
CA GLU A 51 3.01 16.62 0.19
C GLU A 51 3.75 15.65 -0.73
N PHE A 52 4.86 15.09 -0.26
CA PHE A 52 5.58 14.05 -0.99
C PHE A 52 4.69 12.81 -1.26
N LEU A 53 3.97 12.34 -0.24
CA LEU A 53 3.02 11.22 -0.37
C LEU A 53 1.90 11.52 -1.38
N LYS A 54 1.40 12.77 -1.43
CA LYS A 54 0.43 13.21 -2.44
C LYS A 54 1.02 13.15 -3.85
N CYS A 55 2.27 13.59 -4.03
CA CYS A 55 2.98 13.48 -5.30
C CYS A 55 3.13 12.03 -5.74
N LEU A 56 3.59 11.14 -4.85
CA LEU A 56 3.71 9.71 -5.15
C LEU A 56 2.36 9.09 -5.56
N HIS A 57 1.29 9.43 -4.85
CA HIS A 57 -0.06 8.98 -5.18
C HIS A 57 -0.53 9.51 -6.54
N ARG A 58 -0.34 10.80 -6.82
CA ARG A 58 -0.75 11.45 -8.08
C ARG A 58 -0.15 10.79 -9.31
N PHE A 59 1.08 10.30 -9.21
CA PHE A 59 1.81 9.64 -10.30
C PHE A 59 1.72 8.11 -10.26
N ASP A 60 0.92 7.55 -9.36
CA ASP A 60 0.76 6.09 -9.17
C ASP A 60 2.10 5.36 -8.97
N VAL A 61 2.99 5.96 -8.18
CA VAL A 61 4.30 5.39 -7.89
C VAL A 61 4.15 4.16 -7.00
N LYS A 62 4.82 3.07 -7.37
CA LYS A 62 4.92 1.86 -6.54
C LYS A 62 6.02 2.04 -5.51
N TYR A 63 5.64 2.15 -4.26
CA TYR A 63 6.54 2.25 -3.11
C TYR A 63 5.94 1.60 -1.87
N MET A 64 6.78 1.26 -0.91
CA MET A 64 6.39 0.85 0.44
C MET A 64 7.21 1.64 1.47
N ILE A 65 6.54 2.16 2.50
CA ILE A 65 7.22 2.73 3.66
C ILE A 65 7.84 1.58 4.45
N VAL A 66 9.12 1.70 4.77
CA VAL A 66 9.93 0.70 5.46
C VAL A 66 10.64 1.32 6.68
N GLY A 67 11.68 0.70 7.17
CA GLY A 67 12.57 1.29 8.18
C GLY A 67 11.89 1.59 9.51
N GLY A 68 12.26 2.72 10.09
CA GLY A 68 11.80 3.15 11.41
C GLY A 68 10.33 3.49 11.46
N GLU A 69 9.85 4.15 10.44
CA GLU A 69 8.45 4.54 10.35
C GLU A 69 7.51 3.32 10.26
N ALA A 70 7.88 2.29 9.50
CA ALA A 70 7.11 1.06 9.46
C ALA A 70 7.08 0.34 10.82
N VAL A 71 8.16 0.40 11.59
CA VAL A 71 8.20 -0.17 12.96
C VAL A 71 7.25 0.58 13.89
N ILE A 72 7.16 1.91 13.78
CA ILE A 72 6.21 2.74 14.56
C ILE A 72 4.77 2.38 14.16
N PHE A 73 4.49 2.24 12.86
CA PHE A 73 3.19 1.84 12.35
C PHE A 73 2.71 0.49 12.94
N TYR A 74 3.63 -0.45 13.16
CA TYR A 74 3.30 -1.74 13.80
C TYR A 74 3.31 -1.70 15.33
N GLY A 75 3.33 -0.52 15.94
CA GLY A 75 3.04 -0.30 17.37
C GLY A 75 4.26 -0.14 18.26
N HIS A 76 5.49 -0.15 17.73
CA HIS A 76 6.69 0.13 18.53
C HIS A 76 7.01 1.63 18.51
N ALA A 77 6.52 2.37 19.50
CA ALA A 77 6.80 3.78 19.63
C ALA A 77 8.30 4.04 19.88
N ARG A 78 8.97 4.64 18.92
CA ARG A 78 10.35 5.10 19.00
C ARG A 78 10.57 6.34 18.13
N TYR A 79 11.65 7.03 18.38
CA TYR A 79 12.03 8.16 17.52
C TYR A 79 12.61 7.66 16.18
N THR A 80 12.16 8.28 15.07
CA THR A 80 12.81 8.20 13.76
C THR A 80 13.01 9.61 13.22
N GLY A 81 14.09 9.82 12.48
CA GLY A 81 14.43 11.13 11.89
C GLY A 81 14.21 11.18 10.39
N ASP A 82 13.67 10.12 9.84
CA ASP A 82 13.54 9.87 8.42
C ASP A 82 12.29 9.03 8.11
N VAL A 83 11.84 9.10 6.87
CA VAL A 83 10.87 8.16 6.32
C VAL A 83 11.54 7.48 5.13
N ASP A 84 11.70 6.16 5.25
CA ASP A 84 12.32 5.31 4.26
C ASP A 84 11.27 4.82 3.26
N PHE A 85 11.45 5.11 1.97
CA PHE A 85 10.58 4.69 0.88
C PHE A 85 11.30 3.66 0.01
N PHE A 86 10.91 2.40 0.11
CA PHE A 86 11.35 1.32 -0.75
C PHE A 86 10.52 1.33 -2.02
N TYR A 87 11.12 1.62 -3.16
CA TYR A 87 10.42 1.74 -4.44
C TYR A 87 10.86 0.67 -5.45
N SER A 88 9.98 0.37 -6.41
CA SER A 88 10.32 -0.50 -7.54
C SER A 88 11.23 0.23 -8.52
N ASP A 89 12.36 -0.36 -8.86
CA ASP A 89 13.31 0.12 -9.87
C ASP A 89 12.94 -0.28 -11.31
N GLU A 90 11.75 -0.89 -11.50
CA GLU A 90 11.19 -1.18 -12.82
C GLU A 90 11.11 0.10 -13.67
N ASP A 91 11.49 0.02 -14.95
CA ASP A 91 11.61 1.17 -15.86
C ASP A 91 10.40 2.10 -15.86
N LYS A 92 9.19 1.51 -15.90
CA LYS A 92 7.94 2.30 -15.83
C LYS A 92 7.81 3.04 -14.49
N ASN A 93 8.15 2.40 -13.39
CA ASN A 93 8.04 3.00 -12.07
C ASN A 93 9.12 4.07 -11.83
N ALA A 94 10.34 3.83 -12.30
CA ALA A 94 11.43 4.82 -12.22
C ALA A 94 11.07 6.11 -12.96
N LYS A 95 10.42 6.02 -14.13
CA LYS A 95 9.94 7.19 -14.88
C LYS A 95 8.87 7.97 -14.12
N VAL A 96 7.82 7.31 -13.63
CA VAL A 96 6.76 8.02 -12.90
C VAL A 96 7.23 8.54 -11.54
N LEU A 97 8.21 7.87 -10.90
CA LEU A 97 8.86 8.37 -9.69
C LEU A 97 9.66 9.64 -10.02
N PHE A 98 10.44 9.65 -11.10
CA PHE A 98 11.17 10.84 -11.54
C PHE A 98 10.23 12.03 -11.83
N ASP A 99 9.09 11.78 -12.47
CA ASP A 99 8.07 12.81 -12.72
C ASP A 99 7.49 13.34 -11.40
N ALA A 100 7.19 12.46 -10.43
CA ALA A 100 6.73 12.84 -9.10
C ALA A 100 7.77 13.69 -8.35
N LEU A 101 9.04 13.28 -8.38
CA LEU A 101 10.15 14.04 -7.80
C LEU A 101 10.31 15.41 -8.48
N SER A 102 10.20 15.47 -9.81
CA SER A 102 10.28 16.71 -10.56
C SER A 102 9.18 17.70 -10.16
N VAL A 103 7.96 17.22 -9.95
CA VAL A 103 6.87 18.08 -9.46
C VAL A 103 7.12 18.53 -8.02
N PHE A 104 7.55 17.64 -7.14
CA PHE A 104 7.81 17.94 -5.73
C PHE A 104 8.93 18.97 -5.56
N TRP A 105 10.00 18.92 -6.38
CA TRP A 105 11.13 19.86 -6.36
C TRP A 105 11.05 20.95 -7.45
N GLU A 106 9.85 21.24 -7.99
CA GLU A 106 9.63 22.32 -8.96
C GLU A 106 10.59 22.28 -10.17
N GLY A 107 10.90 21.04 -10.63
CA GLY A 107 11.79 20.80 -11.76
C GLY A 107 13.28 20.74 -11.44
N ASN A 108 13.69 20.94 -10.18
CA ASN A 108 15.10 20.94 -9.79
C ASN A 108 15.38 19.86 -8.73
N ILE A 109 15.31 18.58 -9.14
CA ILE A 109 15.55 17.45 -8.25
C ILE A 109 17.02 17.49 -7.79
N PRO A 110 17.33 17.53 -6.48
CA PRO A 110 18.70 17.50 -6.02
C PRO A 110 19.41 16.19 -6.47
N GLU A 111 20.60 16.33 -7.04
CA GLU A 111 21.51 15.22 -7.39
C GLU A 111 21.00 14.23 -8.45
N ILE A 112 19.80 14.40 -9.02
CA ILE A 112 19.22 13.52 -10.03
C ILE A 112 18.85 14.34 -11.28
N ASN A 113 19.38 13.92 -12.44
CA ASN A 113 19.12 14.56 -13.70
C ASN A 113 18.33 13.70 -14.69
N HIS A 114 18.26 12.38 -14.43
CA HIS A 114 17.60 11.44 -15.32
C HIS A 114 17.02 10.25 -14.54
N PHE A 115 15.85 9.76 -14.93
CA PHE A 115 15.19 8.65 -14.25
C PHE A 115 16.03 7.36 -14.15
N ALA A 116 16.96 7.12 -15.07
CA ALA A 116 17.83 5.95 -15.03
C ALA A 116 18.75 5.94 -13.78
N GLU A 117 18.99 7.09 -13.16
CA GLU A 117 19.75 7.18 -11.92
C GLU A 117 18.99 6.54 -10.75
N LEU A 118 17.65 6.49 -10.83
CA LEU A 118 16.80 5.79 -9.85
C LEU A 118 16.88 4.25 -9.98
N GLN A 119 17.48 3.74 -11.04
CA GLN A 119 17.61 2.30 -11.32
C GLN A 119 19.00 1.75 -10.95
N VAL A 120 19.91 2.57 -10.42
CA VAL A 120 21.22 2.11 -9.96
C VAL A 120 21.02 1.22 -8.73
N PRO A 121 21.38 -0.09 -8.80
CA PRO A 121 21.12 -1.02 -7.72
C PRO A 121 21.79 -0.61 -6.40
N GLY A 122 21.04 -0.64 -5.30
CA GLY A 122 21.53 -0.34 -3.95
C GLY A 122 21.78 1.15 -3.68
N GLN A 123 21.36 2.03 -4.58
CA GLN A 123 21.46 3.47 -4.36
C GLN A 123 20.48 3.90 -3.26
N ILE A 124 20.96 4.76 -2.37
CA ILE A 124 20.15 5.44 -1.35
C ILE A 124 20.23 6.93 -1.66
N LEU A 125 19.08 7.53 -1.91
CA LEU A 125 18.94 8.95 -2.14
C LEU A 125 18.33 9.60 -0.91
N GLN A 126 19.00 10.61 -0.35
CA GLN A 126 18.58 11.24 0.90
C GLN A 126 18.28 12.73 0.68
N PHE A 127 17.05 13.12 0.95
CA PHE A 127 16.60 14.49 0.75
C PHE A 127 16.15 15.11 2.06
N GLY A 128 16.58 16.34 2.31
CA GLY A 128 16.22 17.08 3.50
C GLY A 128 17.06 16.73 4.73
N ARG A 129 16.52 17.03 5.91
CA ARG A 129 17.17 16.81 7.20
C ARG A 129 16.20 16.26 8.23
N PRO A 130 16.66 15.47 9.20
CA PRO A 130 15.83 15.05 10.32
C PRO A 130 15.11 16.24 10.99
N PRO A 131 13.84 16.11 11.40
CA PRO A 131 13.03 14.88 11.41
C PRO A 131 12.24 14.62 10.11
N ASN A 132 12.45 15.41 9.06
CA ASN A 132 11.67 15.39 7.81
C ASN A 132 12.48 14.85 6.62
N ARG A 133 13.51 14.01 6.90
CA ARG A 133 14.33 13.45 5.82
C ARG A 133 13.57 12.37 5.07
N ILE A 134 13.65 12.43 3.75
CA ILE A 134 13.12 11.44 2.82
C ILE A 134 14.28 10.58 2.34
N ASP A 135 14.23 9.28 2.59
CA ASP A 135 15.20 8.31 2.10
C ASP A 135 14.54 7.42 1.05
N LEU A 136 15.03 7.46 -0.20
CA LEU A 136 14.57 6.61 -1.29
C LEU A 136 15.54 5.44 -1.47
N LEU A 137 15.01 4.21 -1.46
CA LEU A 137 15.78 2.98 -1.58
C LEU A 137 15.17 2.08 -2.64
N ASN A 138 15.96 1.55 -3.54
CA ASN A 138 15.52 0.53 -4.50
C ASN A 138 15.90 -0.90 -4.08
N GLN A 139 16.68 -1.05 -3.01
CA GLN A 139 17.03 -2.32 -2.40
C GLN A 139 17.04 -2.23 -0.88
N ILE A 140 16.59 -3.30 -0.22
CA ILE A 140 16.68 -3.49 1.23
C ILE A 140 17.13 -4.92 1.53
N ASP A 141 17.75 -5.13 2.68
CA ASP A 141 18.28 -6.44 3.07
C ASP A 141 17.18 -7.49 3.20
N GLY A 142 17.36 -8.66 2.56
CA GLY A 142 16.53 -9.84 2.71
C GLY A 142 15.13 -9.78 2.10
N VAL A 143 14.76 -8.70 1.39
CA VAL A 143 13.43 -8.54 0.78
C VAL A 143 13.55 -7.99 -0.64
N HIS A 144 12.92 -8.68 -1.60
CA HIS A 144 12.76 -8.20 -2.96
C HIS A 144 11.44 -7.45 -3.11
N PHE A 145 11.45 -6.34 -3.87
CA PHE A 145 10.27 -5.47 -4.01
C PHE A 145 9.06 -6.23 -4.55
N ASP A 146 9.23 -6.98 -5.64
CA ASP A 146 8.14 -7.67 -6.34
C ASP A 146 7.51 -8.78 -5.49
N ASP A 147 8.31 -9.44 -4.64
CA ASP A 147 7.82 -10.45 -3.70
C ASP A 147 6.99 -9.82 -2.56
N ALA A 148 7.39 -8.64 -2.09
CA ALA A 148 6.73 -7.95 -1.00
C ALA A 148 5.49 -7.14 -1.44
N TRP A 149 5.51 -6.58 -2.64
CA TRP A 149 4.47 -5.69 -3.16
C TRP A 149 3.05 -6.25 -3.11
N PRO A 150 2.77 -7.54 -3.45
CA PRO A 150 1.44 -8.12 -3.32
C PRO A 150 0.92 -8.18 -1.88
N HIS A 151 1.82 -8.26 -0.89
CA HIS A 151 1.52 -8.42 0.53
C HIS A 151 1.49 -7.10 1.31
N ARG A 152 1.87 -5.99 0.69
CA ARG A 152 1.94 -4.68 1.34
C ARG A 152 0.68 -4.33 2.11
N LYS A 153 0.85 -3.65 3.24
CA LYS A 153 -0.27 -3.11 4.02
C LYS A 153 -0.69 -1.76 3.44
N LYS A 154 -1.89 -1.71 2.90
CA LYS A 154 -2.49 -0.46 2.43
C LYS A 154 -3.22 0.22 3.57
N VAL A 155 -3.00 1.51 3.74
CA VAL A 155 -3.67 2.37 4.73
C VAL A 155 -4.07 3.66 4.05
N GLU A 156 -5.12 4.30 4.53
CA GLU A 156 -5.54 5.61 4.06
C GLU A 156 -4.92 6.71 4.95
N LEU A 157 -4.44 7.76 4.33
CA LEU A 157 -3.98 8.99 4.97
C LEU A 157 -4.97 10.11 4.68
N GLU A 158 -5.38 10.84 5.71
CA GLU A 158 -6.12 12.09 5.54
C GLU A 158 -5.21 13.13 4.87
N ALA A 159 -5.52 13.49 3.65
CA ALA A 159 -4.75 14.43 2.84
C ALA A 159 -5.72 15.37 2.09
N GLU A 160 -6.19 16.39 2.78
CA GLU A 160 -7.21 17.29 2.22
C GLU A 160 -6.94 17.66 0.75
N PRO A 161 -7.99 17.63 -0.10
CA PRO A 161 -9.42 17.44 0.21
C PRO A 161 -9.89 15.97 0.24
N SER A 162 -9.02 14.98 0.13
CA SER A 162 -9.37 13.56 0.01
C SER A 162 -8.47 12.65 0.86
N LEU A 163 -8.89 11.39 1.00
CA LEU A 163 -8.02 10.34 1.50
C LEU A 163 -7.11 9.85 0.38
N ILE A 164 -5.85 9.58 0.70
CA ILE A 164 -4.90 8.96 -0.23
C ILE A 164 -4.40 7.62 0.32
N PRO A 165 -4.26 6.60 -0.53
CA PRO A 165 -3.66 5.34 -0.12
C PRO A 165 -2.16 5.49 0.05
N ILE A 166 -1.64 5.02 1.18
CA ILE A 166 -0.21 4.85 1.41
C ILE A 166 0.10 3.38 1.67
N ASN A 167 1.31 2.96 1.34
CA ASN A 167 1.69 1.56 1.40
C ASN A 167 2.81 1.37 2.41
N TYR A 168 2.63 0.44 3.34
CA TYR A 168 3.69 -0.03 4.23
C TYR A 168 4.15 -1.43 3.84
N LEU A 169 5.41 -1.73 4.06
CA LEU A 169 5.90 -3.10 4.02
C LEU A 169 5.12 -3.93 5.04
N ASP A 170 4.66 -5.11 4.65
CA ASP A 170 3.93 -5.97 5.57
C ASP A 170 4.82 -6.46 6.73
N LEU A 171 4.18 -6.85 7.83
CA LEU A 171 4.88 -7.21 9.06
C LEU A 171 5.87 -8.37 8.87
N GLU A 172 5.54 -9.34 8.03
CA GLU A 172 6.41 -10.51 7.82
C GLU A 172 7.68 -10.13 7.07
N ASN A 173 7.56 -9.36 5.99
CA ASN A 173 8.70 -8.86 5.25
C ASN A 173 9.50 -7.82 6.04
N LEU A 174 8.85 -7.00 6.88
CA LEU A 174 9.57 -6.10 7.79
C LEU A 174 10.43 -6.87 8.81
N ILE A 175 9.92 -7.96 9.38
CA ILE A 175 10.71 -8.85 10.25
C ILE A 175 11.89 -9.44 9.49
N LYS A 176 11.69 -9.98 8.28
CA LYS A 176 12.78 -10.51 7.43
C LYS A 176 13.86 -9.47 7.15
N ASN A 177 13.45 -8.25 6.80
CA ASN A 177 14.39 -7.16 6.57
C ASN A 177 15.22 -6.83 7.80
N LYS A 178 14.58 -6.73 8.97
CA LYS A 178 15.27 -6.46 10.24
C LYS A 178 16.21 -7.59 10.66
N GLU A 179 15.85 -8.84 10.38
CA GLU A 179 16.71 -10.00 10.62
C GLU A 179 17.94 -10.00 9.71
N ALA A 180 17.77 -9.65 8.43
CA ALA A 180 18.85 -9.61 7.47
C ALA A 180 19.82 -8.45 7.72
N SER A 181 19.33 -7.26 8.03
CA SER A 181 20.18 -6.10 8.33
C SER A 181 20.88 -6.17 9.69
N ALA A 182 20.28 -6.80 10.68
CA ALA A 182 20.85 -7.17 11.98
C ALA A 182 21.62 -6.05 12.72
N ARG A 183 21.31 -4.79 12.45
CA ARG A 183 21.90 -3.64 13.19
C ARG A 183 21.42 -3.65 14.63
N PRO A 184 22.16 -3.06 15.59
CA PRO A 184 21.75 -3.05 17.01
C PRO A 184 20.30 -2.59 17.23
N LYS A 185 19.89 -1.50 16.54
CA LYS A 185 18.51 -0.99 16.60
C LYS A 185 17.49 -1.97 16.01
N ASP A 186 17.88 -2.75 14.99
CA ASP A 186 16.99 -3.73 14.35
C ASP A 186 16.70 -4.92 15.25
N LEU A 187 17.67 -5.33 16.08
CA LEU A 187 17.49 -6.38 17.09
C LEU A 187 16.49 -5.97 18.18
N ASP A 188 16.44 -4.70 18.53
CA ASP A 188 15.42 -4.17 19.45
C ASP A 188 14.05 -4.14 18.80
N ASP A 189 13.95 -3.60 17.58
CA ASP A 189 12.71 -3.57 16.79
C ASP A 189 12.10 -4.98 16.68
N LEU A 190 12.93 -6.01 16.42
CA LEU A 190 12.51 -7.40 16.26
C LEU A 190 11.77 -7.97 17.48
N LYS A 191 12.14 -7.60 18.69
CA LYS A 191 11.47 -8.07 19.92
C LYS A 191 10.00 -7.68 19.91
N TYR A 192 9.71 -6.43 19.52
CA TYR A 192 8.35 -5.88 19.44
C TYR A 192 7.58 -6.44 18.25
N LEU A 193 8.17 -6.43 17.06
CA LEU A 193 7.50 -6.91 15.85
C LEU A 193 7.11 -8.40 15.97
N LYS A 194 7.97 -9.23 16.54
CA LYS A 194 7.66 -10.66 16.77
C LYS A 194 6.58 -10.86 17.83
N SER A 195 6.48 -10.00 18.85
CA SER A 195 5.40 -10.07 19.83
C SER A 195 4.06 -9.66 19.23
N SER A 196 4.03 -8.62 18.42
CA SER A 196 2.83 -8.16 17.71
C SER A 196 2.29 -9.22 16.75
N LYS A 197 3.17 -9.99 16.07
CA LYS A 197 2.77 -11.11 15.19
C LYS A 197 2.04 -12.25 15.94
N LYS A 198 2.31 -12.44 17.24
CA LYS A 198 1.69 -13.50 18.06
C LYS A 198 0.31 -13.12 18.59
N SER A 199 0.00 -11.83 18.62
CA SER A 199 -1.22 -11.28 19.23
C SER A 199 -2.33 -11.00 18.20
N GLY A 200 -2.08 -11.14 16.91
CA GLY A 200 -3.03 -10.97 15.81
C GLY A 200 -3.26 -12.27 15.05
#